data_c1d67806f4d8c4c667bcfc9b4369fbf7
#
_entry.id   c1d67806f4d8c4c667bcfc9b4369fbf7
#
_cell.length_a   1.000
_cell.length_b   1.000
_cell.length_c   1.000
_cell.angle_alpha   90.00
_cell.angle_beta   90.00
_cell.angle_gamma   90.00
#
_symmetry.space_group_name_H-M   'P 1'
#
loop_
_entity.id
_entity.type
_entity.pdbx_description
1 polymer ?
#
loop_
_entity_poly.entity_id
_entity_poly.type
_entity_poly.pdbx_seq_one_letter_code
_entity_poly.pdbx_strand_id
1 'polypeptide(L)'
;MSMNSNSVGAMWSKNVTFNNGEILLAGIPASTLAREFGTPTFFLDEDAFRSRAIAWRDGLKSEFGDRAGHVFYASKAFTCTAVAHWISEIGIGMDVATGGELAAALAGGVNPSKIQVHGNNKSLAEIDRAVSIGVNTIVMDSLYEIDRVAEAARKHGKRQAVLIRLTPGIEAHTHESISTAHEDVKFGFSIASGAAWAAVEKIAQLPDLELRGVHCHIGSQIFGTDAFEIAADRLLAFMAKYRDTYGTQLPELDLGGGYGIAYIEGETTVEPEDVLPTLGASVRTACAKYSLDIPAISIEPGRNIVGPTMFTLYEVGTVKDVVIEDGSIRKYISVDGGMSDNARTALYGAEYIAKIAQRTSTAPTAQSRLVGKHCETGDIIIRDIQLPSDVVPGDLIATPATGAYGRSMASNYNHVPRPPVVAVIDGKARVIVRRETEADLLALDVAKM
;
A
#
# COMPACT_ATOMS: atom_id res chain seq x y z
N MET A 1 -0.37 -16.44 35.80
CA MET A 1 -0.67 -16.99 34.46
C MET A 1 0.54 -16.71 33.58
N SER A 2 1.28 -17.73 33.19
CA SER A 2 2.48 -17.58 32.35
C SER A 2 1.98 -17.20 30.96
N MET A 3 2.27 -15.97 30.52
CA MET A 3 2.09 -15.58 29.12
C MET A 3 2.99 -16.47 28.27
N ASN A 4 2.40 -17.18 27.31
CA ASN A 4 3.14 -17.93 26.31
C ASN A 4 4.07 -16.94 25.58
N SER A 5 5.37 -17.09 25.77
CA SER A 5 6.43 -16.22 25.24
C SER A 5 6.61 -16.26 23.71
N ASN A 6 5.67 -16.85 22.98
CA ASN A 6 5.76 -17.09 21.53
C ASN A 6 4.69 -16.36 20.71
N SER A 7 3.83 -15.51 21.27
CA SER A 7 2.92 -14.71 20.44
C SER A 7 3.67 -13.50 19.90
N VAL A 8 4.08 -13.59 18.66
CA VAL A 8 4.55 -12.47 17.86
C VAL A 8 3.35 -11.51 17.71
N GLY A 9 3.49 -10.23 18.13
CA GLY A 9 2.38 -9.27 18.02
C GLY A 9 1.93 -9.06 16.57
N ALA A 10 0.72 -8.57 16.38
CA ALA A 10 0.06 -8.39 15.06
C ALA A 10 0.86 -7.53 14.05
N MET A 11 1.87 -6.79 14.50
CA MET A 11 2.75 -5.97 13.66
C MET A 11 3.84 -6.76 12.95
N TRP A 12 4.16 -7.97 13.43
CA TRP A 12 5.24 -8.80 12.85
C TRP A 12 4.68 -9.79 11.84
N SER A 13 5.47 -10.10 10.83
CA SER A 13 5.12 -11.13 9.87
C SER A 13 5.00 -12.51 10.53
N LYS A 14 4.17 -13.36 9.98
CA LYS A 14 3.88 -14.71 10.53
C LYS A 14 5.11 -15.61 10.68
N ASN A 15 6.15 -15.40 9.86
CA ASN A 15 7.39 -16.17 9.91
C ASN A 15 8.50 -15.50 10.72
N VAL A 16 8.18 -14.41 11.44
CA VAL A 16 9.06 -13.82 12.44
C VAL A 16 8.90 -14.59 13.75
N THR A 17 10.01 -15.02 14.33
CA THR A 17 10.05 -15.68 15.64
C THR A 17 11.12 -15.04 16.51
N PHE A 18 11.06 -15.29 17.82
CA PHE A 18 12.03 -14.81 18.79
C PHE A 18 12.72 -16.02 19.45
N ASN A 19 14.04 -16.07 19.40
CA ASN A 19 14.83 -17.10 20.05
C ASN A 19 15.91 -16.45 20.91
N ASN A 20 15.86 -16.65 22.24
CA ASN A 20 16.75 -16.00 23.21
C ASN A 20 16.87 -14.47 23.01
N GLY A 21 15.76 -13.82 22.60
CA GLY A 21 15.66 -12.39 22.35
C GLY A 21 16.18 -11.93 20.99
N GLU A 22 16.73 -12.83 20.20
CA GLU A 22 17.05 -12.53 18.81
C GLU A 22 15.83 -12.74 17.91
N ILE A 23 15.61 -11.81 16.99
CA ILE A 23 14.60 -11.90 15.94
C ILE A 23 15.11 -12.83 14.84
N LEU A 24 14.26 -13.78 14.45
CA LEU A 24 14.49 -14.64 13.30
C LEU A 24 13.40 -14.39 12.25
N LEU A 25 13.77 -14.30 10.99
CA LEU A 25 12.84 -14.30 9.86
C LEU A 25 13.00 -15.61 9.07
N ALA A 26 11.95 -16.40 9.01
CA ALA A 26 11.96 -17.73 8.40
C ALA A 26 13.16 -18.58 8.84
N GLY A 27 13.50 -18.50 10.13
CA GLY A 27 14.60 -19.23 10.75
C GLY A 27 15.99 -18.59 10.63
N ILE A 28 16.15 -17.48 9.89
CA ILE A 28 17.43 -16.77 9.77
C ILE A 28 17.54 -15.68 10.83
N PRO A 29 18.58 -15.70 11.69
CA PRO A 29 18.78 -14.66 12.71
C PRO A 29 19.03 -13.27 12.13
N ALA A 30 18.50 -12.22 12.78
CA ALA A 30 18.67 -10.84 12.37
C ALA A 30 20.15 -10.43 12.29
N SER A 31 20.99 -10.90 13.22
CA SER A 31 22.44 -10.68 13.18
C SER A 31 23.12 -11.28 11.94
N THR A 32 22.65 -12.43 11.47
CA THR A 32 23.11 -13.04 10.21
C THR A 32 22.66 -12.23 9.01
N LEU A 33 21.39 -11.82 8.97
CA LEU A 33 20.85 -10.97 7.92
C LEU A 33 21.60 -9.61 7.83
N ALA A 34 21.87 -8.98 8.99
CA ALA A 34 22.64 -7.73 9.02
C ALA A 34 24.07 -7.92 8.50
N ARG A 35 24.75 -9.01 8.89
CA ARG A 35 26.11 -9.29 8.44
C ARG A 35 26.19 -9.55 6.93
N GLU A 36 25.20 -10.20 6.35
CA GLU A 36 25.17 -10.55 4.92
C GLU A 36 24.75 -9.40 4.02
N PHE A 37 23.73 -8.63 4.42
CA PHE A 37 23.12 -7.63 3.56
C PHE A 37 23.39 -6.19 4.01
N GLY A 38 23.97 -6.00 5.19
CA GLY A 38 24.19 -4.69 5.82
C GLY A 38 22.90 -4.04 6.31
N THR A 39 23.05 -2.89 6.94
CA THR A 39 21.96 -2.02 7.41
C THR A 39 22.09 -0.63 6.76
N PRO A 40 21.04 0.20 6.70
CA PRO A 40 19.64 -0.20 6.88
C PRO A 40 19.17 -1.13 5.74
N THR A 41 18.29 -2.08 6.04
CA THR A 41 17.76 -3.04 5.04
C THR A 41 16.30 -3.35 5.33
N PHE A 42 15.47 -3.36 4.29
CA PHE A 42 14.11 -3.89 4.36
C PHE A 42 14.14 -5.41 4.15
N PHE A 43 13.66 -6.17 5.11
CA PHE A 43 13.49 -7.62 5.01
C PHE A 43 12.03 -7.98 4.80
N LEU A 44 11.74 -8.63 3.68
CA LEU A 44 10.41 -9.03 3.24
C LEU A 44 10.22 -10.52 3.40
N ASP A 45 9.21 -10.92 4.15
CA ASP A 45 8.71 -12.28 4.24
C ASP A 45 7.89 -12.62 2.98
N GLU A 46 8.50 -13.31 2.03
CA GLU A 46 7.86 -13.64 0.75
C GLU A 46 6.67 -14.60 0.93
N ASP A 47 6.77 -15.58 1.83
CA ASP A 47 5.68 -16.51 2.07
C ASP A 47 4.48 -15.80 2.70
N ALA A 48 4.71 -14.88 3.64
CA ALA A 48 3.64 -14.07 4.20
C ALA A 48 2.99 -13.16 3.14
N PHE A 49 3.79 -12.52 2.27
CA PHE A 49 3.27 -11.71 1.18
C PHE A 49 2.36 -12.54 0.25
N ARG A 50 2.84 -13.68 -0.21
CA ARG A 50 2.10 -14.60 -1.08
C ARG A 50 0.81 -15.09 -0.42
N SER A 51 0.91 -15.51 0.83
CA SER A 51 -0.25 -16.01 1.59
C SER A 51 -1.33 -14.95 1.76
N ARG A 52 -0.97 -13.70 2.06
CA ARG A 52 -1.94 -12.60 2.17
C ARG A 52 -2.60 -12.28 0.85
N ALA A 53 -1.84 -12.23 -0.24
CA ALA A 53 -2.40 -12.01 -1.58
C ALA A 53 -3.37 -13.13 -1.99
N ILE A 54 -3.04 -14.37 -1.69
CA ILE A 54 -3.91 -15.55 -1.91
C ILE A 54 -5.17 -15.46 -1.06
N ALA A 55 -5.07 -15.07 0.22
CA ALA A 55 -6.21 -14.94 1.12
C ALA A 55 -7.23 -13.91 0.60
N TRP A 56 -6.77 -12.76 0.09
CA TRP A 56 -7.65 -11.78 -0.56
C TRP A 56 -8.31 -12.33 -1.82
N ARG A 57 -7.55 -13.03 -2.69
CA ARG A 57 -8.10 -13.66 -3.90
C ARG A 57 -9.18 -14.68 -3.56
N ASP A 58 -8.85 -15.60 -2.69
CA ASP A 58 -9.72 -16.72 -2.36
C ASP A 58 -10.92 -16.27 -1.53
N GLY A 59 -10.74 -15.31 -0.63
CA GLY A 59 -11.82 -14.68 0.14
C GLY A 59 -12.82 -13.98 -0.77
N LEU A 60 -12.37 -13.16 -1.73
CA LEU A 60 -13.27 -12.52 -2.69
C LEU A 60 -14.04 -13.55 -3.53
N LYS A 61 -13.36 -14.60 -3.99
CA LYS A 61 -13.99 -15.68 -4.75
C LYS A 61 -15.01 -16.48 -3.90
N SER A 62 -14.68 -16.71 -2.63
CA SER A 62 -15.59 -17.38 -1.68
C SER A 62 -16.86 -16.57 -1.43
N GLU A 63 -16.73 -15.24 -1.28
CA GLU A 63 -17.85 -14.37 -0.94
C GLU A 63 -18.79 -14.11 -2.13
N PHE A 64 -18.24 -13.88 -3.32
CA PHE A 64 -19.02 -13.46 -4.48
C PHE A 64 -19.16 -14.53 -5.58
N GLY A 65 -18.51 -15.68 -5.46
CA GLY A 65 -18.62 -16.78 -6.42
C GLY A 65 -18.28 -16.33 -7.85
N ASP A 66 -19.22 -16.49 -8.77
CA ASP A 66 -19.06 -16.06 -10.16
C ASP A 66 -19.19 -14.56 -10.37
N ARG A 67 -19.56 -13.81 -9.33
CA ARG A 67 -19.57 -12.35 -9.30
C ARG A 67 -18.29 -11.77 -8.64
N ALA A 68 -17.33 -12.60 -8.28
CA ALA A 68 -16.00 -12.11 -7.93
C ALA A 68 -15.33 -11.52 -9.18
N GLY A 69 -15.01 -10.23 -9.11
CA GLY A 69 -14.27 -9.52 -10.13
C GLY A 69 -12.75 -9.75 -9.95
N HIS A 70 -12.02 -8.68 -9.76
CA HIS A 70 -10.57 -8.73 -9.60
C HIS A 70 -10.14 -8.34 -8.19
N VAL A 71 -9.07 -8.96 -7.70
CA VAL A 71 -8.22 -8.38 -6.67
C VAL A 71 -7.05 -7.73 -7.37
N PHE A 72 -6.91 -6.41 -7.25
CA PHE A 72 -5.76 -5.67 -7.75
C PHE A 72 -4.82 -5.34 -6.61
N TYR A 73 -3.56 -5.76 -6.71
CA TYR A 73 -2.54 -5.31 -5.79
C TYR A 73 -2.18 -3.85 -6.08
N ALA A 74 -2.40 -2.95 -5.12
CA ALA A 74 -2.08 -1.53 -5.28
C ALA A 74 -0.57 -1.30 -5.22
N SER A 75 0.07 -1.14 -6.39
CA SER A 75 1.53 -1.07 -6.56
C SER A 75 2.19 0.09 -5.83
N LYS A 76 1.46 1.19 -5.60
CA LYS A 76 1.92 2.34 -4.80
C LYS A 76 2.39 1.97 -3.38
N ALA A 77 1.86 0.88 -2.80
CA ALA A 77 2.27 0.43 -1.48
C ALA A 77 3.74 0.00 -1.46
N PHE A 78 4.11 -0.90 -2.35
CA PHE A 78 5.48 -1.25 -2.71
C PHE A 78 5.47 -2.12 -3.97
N THR A 79 6.27 -1.76 -4.97
CA THR A 79 6.46 -2.58 -6.15
C THR A 79 7.91 -2.66 -6.60
N CYS A 80 8.27 -3.81 -7.16
CA CYS A 80 9.46 -4.09 -7.93
C CYS A 80 9.15 -5.27 -8.87
N THR A 81 10.05 -5.61 -9.76
CA THR A 81 9.83 -6.71 -10.71
C THR A 81 9.56 -8.06 -10.04
N ALA A 82 10.20 -8.35 -8.90
CA ALA A 82 9.96 -9.59 -8.16
C ALA A 82 8.54 -9.63 -7.57
N VAL A 83 8.07 -8.53 -6.95
CA VAL A 83 6.69 -8.43 -6.43
C VAL A 83 5.68 -8.56 -7.56
N ALA A 84 5.89 -7.88 -8.68
CA ALA A 84 5.03 -8.00 -9.85
C ALA A 84 5.00 -9.43 -10.41
N HIS A 85 6.15 -10.12 -10.39
CA HIS A 85 6.22 -11.53 -10.77
C HIS A 85 5.38 -12.42 -9.85
N TRP A 86 5.49 -12.25 -8.53
CA TRP A 86 4.67 -13.02 -7.57
C TRP A 86 3.18 -12.76 -7.75
N ILE A 87 2.78 -11.51 -7.98
CA ILE A 87 1.39 -11.16 -8.29
C ILE A 87 0.90 -11.88 -9.56
N SER A 88 1.74 -11.92 -10.60
CA SER A 88 1.44 -12.65 -11.85
C SER A 88 1.26 -14.15 -11.60
N GLU A 89 2.15 -14.78 -10.82
CA GLU A 89 2.07 -16.21 -10.45
C GLU A 89 0.83 -16.53 -9.62
N ILE A 90 0.49 -15.67 -8.64
CA ILE A 90 -0.72 -15.80 -7.81
C ILE A 90 -1.99 -15.65 -8.65
N GLY A 91 -1.90 -14.92 -9.76
CA GLY A 91 -2.99 -14.77 -10.71
C GLY A 91 -3.96 -13.63 -10.39
N ILE A 92 -3.63 -12.72 -9.46
CA ILE A 92 -4.36 -11.47 -9.24
C ILE A 92 -3.87 -10.35 -10.19
N GLY A 93 -4.56 -9.21 -10.20
CA GLY A 93 -4.21 -8.05 -11.01
C GLY A 93 -3.27 -7.08 -10.28
N MET A 94 -2.88 -6.02 -10.99
CA MET A 94 -2.17 -4.88 -10.41
C MET A 94 -2.89 -3.57 -10.74
N ASP A 95 -3.03 -2.73 -9.74
CA ASP A 95 -3.36 -1.31 -9.85
C ASP A 95 -2.04 -0.52 -10.01
N VAL A 96 -1.96 0.30 -11.04
CA VAL A 96 -0.80 1.15 -11.32
C VAL A 96 -1.23 2.60 -11.54
N ALA A 97 -0.50 3.55 -10.97
CA ALA A 97 -0.83 4.97 -11.05
C ALA A 97 0.14 5.77 -11.94
N THR A 98 1.24 5.17 -12.38
CA THR A 98 2.27 5.85 -13.19
C THR A 98 2.87 4.93 -14.24
N GLY A 99 3.53 5.53 -15.23
CA GLY A 99 4.28 4.79 -16.24
C GLY A 99 5.43 3.95 -15.67
N GLY A 100 6.01 4.37 -14.53
CA GLY A 100 7.03 3.61 -13.81
C GLY A 100 6.48 2.34 -13.17
N GLU A 101 5.33 2.43 -12.51
CA GLU A 101 4.64 1.27 -11.94
C GLU A 101 4.18 0.30 -13.04
N LEU A 102 3.63 0.84 -14.14
CA LEU A 102 3.28 0.05 -15.33
C LEU A 102 4.51 -0.68 -15.90
N ALA A 103 5.66 -0.02 -15.96
CA ALA A 103 6.90 -0.65 -16.43
C ALA A 103 7.34 -1.80 -15.52
N ALA A 104 7.25 -1.61 -14.19
CA ALA A 104 7.58 -2.66 -13.22
C ALA A 104 6.61 -3.86 -13.32
N ALA A 105 5.31 -3.60 -13.46
CA ALA A 105 4.29 -4.63 -13.65
C ALA A 105 4.57 -5.50 -14.89
N LEU A 106 4.83 -4.86 -16.03
CA LEU A 106 5.14 -5.55 -17.28
C LEU A 106 6.46 -6.33 -17.23
N ALA A 107 7.50 -5.72 -16.62
CA ALA A 107 8.79 -6.38 -16.43
C ALA A 107 8.70 -7.60 -15.49
N GLY A 108 7.78 -7.60 -14.54
CA GLY A 108 7.46 -8.74 -13.69
C GLY A 108 6.57 -9.80 -14.34
N GLY A 109 6.09 -9.57 -15.58
CA GLY A 109 5.29 -10.53 -16.34
C GLY A 109 3.78 -10.47 -16.06
N VAL A 110 3.29 -9.37 -15.45
CA VAL A 110 1.84 -9.18 -15.28
C VAL A 110 1.19 -8.99 -16.66
N ASN A 111 0.17 -9.79 -16.94
CA ASN A 111 -0.58 -9.65 -18.18
C ASN A 111 -1.30 -8.30 -18.22
N PRO A 112 -1.14 -7.49 -19.31
CA PRO A 112 -1.84 -6.21 -19.44
C PRO A 112 -3.35 -6.29 -19.16
N SER A 113 -4.02 -7.37 -19.55
CA SER A 113 -5.44 -7.60 -19.28
C SER A 113 -5.79 -7.77 -17.78
N LYS A 114 -4.80 -7.77 -16.90
CA LYS A 114 -4.93 -7.78 -15.44
C LYS A 114 -4.39 -6.50 -14.79
N ILE A 115 -4.15 -5.46 -15.57
CA ILE A 115 -3.67 -4.16 -15.08
C ILE A 115 -4.79 -3.15 -15.15
N GLN A 116 -5.04 -2.46 -14.04
CA GLN A 116 -5.92 -1.32 -13.93
C GLN A 116 -5.10 -0.04 -13.76
N VAL A 117 -5.39 1.00 -14.55
CA VAL A 117 -4.60 2.23 -14.56
C VAL A 117 -5.34 3.36 -13.86
N HIS A 118 -4.77 3.85 -12.76
CA HIS A 118 -5.27 4.94 -11.93
C HIS A 118 -4.50 6.25 -12.15
N GLY A 119 -4.87 7.27 -11.39
CA GLY A 119 -4.18 8.57 -11.34
C GLY A 119 -5.07 9.72 -11.82
N ASN A 120 -4.94 10.87 -11.16
CA ASN A 120 -5.70 12.08 -11.46
C ASN A 120 -5.07 12.95 -12.56
N ASN A 121 -3.86 12.61 -13.01
CA ASN A 121 -3.16 13.36 -14.05
C ASN A 121 -2.27 12.42 -14.87
N LYS A 122 -2.89 11.51 -15.61
CA LYS A 122 -2.19 10.62 -16.52
C LYS A 122 -1.68 11.42 -17.74
N SER A 123 -0.40 11.29 -18.05
CA SER A 123 0.17 11.92 -19.24
C SER A 123 -0.33 11.26 -20.53
N LEU A 124 -0.26 11.98 -21.65
CA LEU A 124 -0.63 11.42 -22.96
C LEU A 124 0.18 10.17 -23.30
N ALA A 125 1.46 10.14 -22.93
CA ALA A 125 2.33 8.99 -23.16
C ALA A 125 1.93 7.77 -22.33
N GLU A 126 1.51 7.97 -21.06
CA GLU A 126 1.03 6.88 -20.20
C GLU A 126 -0.31 6.33 -20.70
N ILE A 127 -1.23 7.21 -21.09
CA ILE A 127 -2.51 6.82 -21.70
C ILE A 127 -2.28 6.04 -23.00
N ASP A 128 -1.48 6.58 -23.92
CA ASP A 128 -1.17 5.96 -25.20
C ASP A 128 -0.55 4.55 -25.01
N ARG A 129 0.41 4.44 -24.10
CA ARG A 129 1.03 3.15 -23.75
C ARG A 129 0.00 2.17 -23.17
N ALA A 130 -0.81 2.59 -22.19
CA ALA A 130 -1.81 1.76 -21.54
C ALA A 130 -2.81 1.19 -22.57
N VAL A 131 -3.36 2.05 -23.45
CA VAL A 131 -4.28 1.65 -24.51
C VAL A 131 -3.58 0.74 -25.53
N SER A 132 -2.36 1.08 -25.96
CA SER A 132 -1.64 0.31 -26.98
C SER A 132 -1.38 -1.13 -26.56
N ILE A 133 -1.03 -1.37 -25.29
CA ILE A 133 -0.77 -2.71 -24.77
C ILE A 133 -2.04 -3.48 -24.35
N GLY A 134 -3.19 -2.80 -24.28
CA GLY A 134 -4.49 -3.41 -23.93
C GLY A 134 -4.61 -3.72 -22.44
N VAL A 135 -4.44 -2.71 -21.58
CA VAL A 135 -4.74 -2.84 -20.15
C VAL A 135 -6.21 -3.20 -19.93
N ASN A 136 -6.51 -3.82 -18.78
CA ASN A 136 -7.87 -4.21 -18.43
C ASN A 136 -8.81 -3.01 -18.43
N THR A 137 -8.53 -2.02 -17.61
CA THR A 137 -9.33 -0.81 -17.46
C THR A 137 -8.47 0.42 -17.21
N ILE A 138 -8.99 1.58 -17.60
CA ILE A 138 -8.48 2.89 -17.18
C ILE A 138 -9.55 3.55 -16.31
N VAL A 139 -9.19 3.89 -15.08
CA VAL A 139 -10.09 4.58 -14.15
C VAL A 139 -10.04 6.09 -14.43
N MET A 140 -11.15 6.62 -14.92
CA MET A 140 -11.30 8.04 -15.30
C MET A 140 -11.43 8.91 -14.06
N ASP A 141 -10.70 10.00 -14.04
CA ASP A 141 -10.61 10.91 -12.90
C ASP A 141 -11.06 12.37 -13.26
N SER A 142 -11.16 12.70 -14.54
CA SER A 142 -11.61 14.03 -15.00
C SER A 142 -12.25 13.97 -16.39
N LEU A 143 -13.11 14.96 -16.69
CA LEU A 143 -13.71 15.12 -18.02
C LEU A 143 -12.68 15.33 -19.14
N TYR A 144 -11.55 15.93 -18.81
CA TYR A 144 -10.44 16.15 -19.74
C TYR A 144 -9.78 14.84 -20.17
N GLU A 145 -9.64 13.91 -19.23
CA GLU A 145 -9.03 12.62 -19.46
C GLU A 145 -9.85 11.75 -20.39
N ILE A 146 -11.18 11.83 -20.32
CA ILE A 146 -12.10 11.05 -21.16
C ILE A 146 -11.79 11.25 -22.64
N ASP A 147 -11.60 12.50 -23.09
CA ASP A 147 -11.25 12.80 -24.49
C ASP A 147 -9.90 12.20 -24.89
N ARG A 148 -8.91 12.29 -24.01
CA ARG A 148 -7.54 11.79 -24.25
C ARG A 148 -7.50 10.28 -24.38
N VAL A 149 -8.26 9.57 -23.55
CA VAL A 149 -8.35 8.11 -23.61
C VAL A 149 -9.12 7.67 -24.86
N ALA A 150 -10.19 8.37 -25.23
CA ALA A 150 -10.94 8.11 -26.46
C ALA A 150 -10.07 8.34 -27.72
N GLU A 151 -9.27 9.41 -27.72
CA GLU A 151 -8.33 9.68 -28.82
C GLU A 151 -7.27 8.59 -28.95
N ALA A 152 -6.69 8.16 -27.83
CA ALA A 152 -5.72 7.05 -27.82
C ALA A 152 -6.38 5.75 -28.26
N ALA A 153 -7.59 5.44 -27.81
CA ALA A 153 -8.34 4.26 -28.22
C ALA A 153 -8.57 4.25 -29.75
N ARG A 154 -9.02 5.37 -30.31
CA ARG A 154 -9.22 5.54 -31.75
C ARG A 154 -7.91 5.39 -32.52
N LYS A 155 -6.83 6.00 -32.05
CA LYS A 155 -5.49 5.91 -32.65
C LYS A 155 -5.02 4.45 -32.78
N HIS A 156 -5.31 3.64 -31.78
CA HIS A 156 -4.92 2.23 -31.76
C HIS A 156 -5.99 1.27 -32.32
N GLY A 157 -7.11 1.78 -32.84
CA GLY A 157 -8.23 0.97 -33.35
C GLY A 157 -8.85 0.06 -32.30
N LYS A 158 -8.90 0.51 -31.03
CA LYS A 158 -9.40 -0.23 -29.89
C LYS A 158 -10.65 0.42 -29.30
N ARG A 159 -11.44 -0.39 -28.61
CA ARG A 159 -12.45 0.08 -27.68
C ARG A 159 -11.93 -0.14 -26.26
N GLN A 160 -11.57 0.95 -25.59
CA GLN A 160 -10.95 0.87 -24.26
C GLN A 160 -12.03 0.78 -23.16
N ALA A 161 -11.95 -0.26 -22.34
CA ALA A 161 -12.75 -0.38 -21.14
C ALA A 161 -12.33 0.64 -20.09
N VAL A 162 -13.32 1.32 -19.48
CA VAL A 162 -13.08 2.37 -18.49
C VAL A 162 -14.01 2.20 -17.29
N LEU A 163 -13.53 2.60 -16.12
CA LEU A 163 -14.35 2.88 -14.94
C LEU A 163 -14.35 4.38 -14.68
N ILE A 164 -15.36 4.91 -14.02
CA ILE A 164 -15.33 6.28 -13.49
C ILE A 164 -15.08 6.24 -11.99
N ARG A 165 -14.08 7.01 -11.53
CA ARG A 165 -13.82 7.16 -10.10
C ARG A 165 -14.84 8.12 -9.50
N LEU A 166 -15.65 7.64 -8.59
CA LEU A 166 -16.67 8.41 -7.90
C LEU A 166 -16.19 8.87 -6.53
N THR A 167 -16.53 10.11 -6.19
CA THR A 167 -16.37 10.65 -4.84
C THR A 167 -17.75 10.62 -4.18
N PRO A 168 -17.99 9.65 -3.29
CA PRO A 168 -19.32 9.45 -2.70
C PRO A 168 -19.65 10.41 -1.56
N GLY A 169 -18.75 11.33 -1.16
CA GLY A 169 -18.99 12.31 -0.10
C GLY A 169 -19.09 11.70 1.30
N ILE A 170 -18.23 10.73 1.63
CA ILE A 170 -18.21 10.01 2.91
C ILE A 170 -17.07 10.56 3.77
N GLU A 171 -17.34 10.82 5.05
CA GLU A 171 -16.31 11.05 6.06
C GLU A 171 -15.86 9.69 6.61
N ALA A 172 -14.76 9.15 6.10
CA ALA A 172 -14.08 8.09 6.81
C ALA A 172 -13.31 8.72 7.98
N HIS A 173 -13.45 8.19 9.19
CA HIS A 173 -12.71 8.64 10.40
C HIS A 173 -11.23 8.22 10.26
N THR A 174 -10.50 8.92 9.37
CA THR A 174 -9.09 8.71 9.08
C THR A 174 -8.38 10.06 9.10
N HIS A 175 -7.05 10.05 9.17
CA HIS A 175 -6.28 11.29 9.09
C HIS A 175 -6.61 12.04 7.79
N GLU A 176 -6.81 13.36 7.85
CA GLU A 176 -7.23 14.21 6.72
C GLU A 176 -6.39 13.98 5.45
N SER A 177 -5.08 13.78 5.61
CA SER A 177 -4.15 13.54 4.49
C SER A 177 -4.33 12.17 3.78
N ILE A 178 -5.10 11.25 4.34
CA ILE A 178 -5.35 9.91 3.78
C ILE A 178 -6.82 9.63 3.48
N SER A 179 -7.71 10.59 3.80
CA SER A 179 -9.13 10.53 3.42
C SER A 179 -9.29 10.98 1.96
N THR A 180 -9.98 10.19 1.14
CA THR A 180 -10.13 10.46 -0.30
C THR A 180 -11.59 10.46 -0.76
N ALA A 181 -12.54 10.41 0.17
CA ALA A 181 -13.95 10.32 -0.14
C ALA A 181 -14.74 11.62 0.11
N HIS A 182 -14.07 12.70 0.54
CA HIS A 182 -14.65 14.04 0.67
C HIS A 182 -14.89 14.65 -0.70
N GLU A 183 -15.78 15.64 -0.76
CA GLU A 183 -16.08 16.36 -2.01
C GLU A 183 -14.93 17.27 -2.46
N ASP A 184 -14.20 17.89 -1.52
CA ASP A 184 -13.04 18.74 -1.78
C ASP A 184 -11.75 17.89 -1.77
N VAL A 185 -11.59 17.08 -2.80
CA VAL A 185 -10.40 16.28 -3.04
C VAL A 185 -9.98 16.35 -4.51
N LYS A 186 -8.70 16.12 -4.77
CA LYS A 186 -8.15 16.14 -6.13
C LYS A 186 -8.56 14.93 -6.99
N PHE A 187 -9.31 13.99 -6.46
CA PHE A 187 -9.61 12.71 -7.11
C PHE A 187 -11.09 12.54 -7.41
N GLY A 188 -11.37 12.00 -8.60
CA GLY A 188 -12.68 11.51 -8.98
C GLY A 188 -13.74 12.56 -9.26
N PHE A 189 -14.92 12.08 -9.56
CA PHE A 189 -16.10 12.88 -9.87
C PHE A 189 -17.07 12.86 -8.69
N SER A 190 -17.43 14.04 -8.18
CA SER A 190 -18.46 14.16 -7.16
C SER A 190 -19.82 13.70 -7.68
N ILE A 191 -20.49 12.83 -6.92
CA ILE A 191 -21.87 12.42 -7.20
C ILE A 191 -22.82 13.59 -6.93
N ALA A 192 -22.62 14.31 -5.83
CA ALA A 192 -23.52 15.38 -5.38
C ALA A 192 -23.52 16.60 -6.33
N SER A 193 -22.35 16.97 -6.87
CA SER A 193 -22.25 18.09 -7.82
C SER A 193 -22.81 17.79 -9.21
N GLY A 194 -23.09 16.52 -9.53
CA GLY A 194 -23.47 16.08 -10.85
C GLY A 194 -22.32 15.82 -11.82
N ALA A 195 -21.06 16.06 -11.41
CA ALA A 195 -19.89 15.84 -12.25
C ALA A 195 -19.75 14.35 -12.67
N ALA A 196 -20.10 13.44 -11.80
CA ALA A 196 -20.14 12.00 -12.09
C ALA A 196 -21.10 11.67 -13.24
N TRP A 197 -22.26 12.31 -13.27
CA TRP A 197 -23.24 12.08 -14.32
C TRP A 197 -22.81 12.68 -15.65
N ALA A 198 -22.22 13.88 -15.64
CA ALA A 198 -21.63 14.49 -16.83
C ALA A 198 -20.54 13.59 -17.47
N ALA A 199 -19.76 12.89 -16.66
CA ALA A 199 -18.77 11.92 -17.15
C ALA A 199 -19.46 10.74 -17.86
N VAL A 200 -20.54 10.19 -17.32
CA VAL A 200 -21.33 9.13 -17.96
C VAL A 200 -21.87 9.59 -19.31
N GLU A 201 -22.53 10.77 -19.35
CA GLU A 201 -23.10 11.32 -20.58
C GLU A 201 -22.03 11.56 -21.66
N LYS A 202 -20.85 12.01 -21.25
CA LYS A 202 -19.72 12.22 -22.15
C LYS A 202 -19.19 10.90 -22.70
N ILE A 203 -18.98 9.88 -21.85
CA ILE A 203 -18.50 8.57 -22.29
C ILE A 203 -19.51 7.90 -23.24
N ALA A 204 -20.82 8.05 -22.99
CA ALA A 204 -21.87 7.48 -23.83
C ALA A 204 -21.86 8.01 -25.27
N GLN A 205 -21.25 9.19 -25.53
CA GLN A 205 -21.10 9.78 -26.86
C GLN A 205 -19.83 9.30 -27.59
N LEU A 206 -18.95 8.55 -26.93
CA LEU A 206 -17.64 8.16 -27.43
C LEU A 206 -17.59 6.63 -27.70
N PRO A 207 -17.78 6.18 -28.95
CA PRO A 207 -17.86 4.76 -29.29
C PRO A 207 -16.54 4.01 -29.06
N ASP A 208 -15.43 4.72 -28.97
CA ASP A 208 -14.10 4.16 -28.70
C ASP A 208 -13.90 3.79 -27.23
N LEU A 209 -14.87 4.15 -26.35
CA LEU A 209 -14.85 3.80 -24.92
C LEU A 209 -15.97 2.81 -24.57
N GLU A 210 -15.71 2.00 -23.55
CA GLU A 210 -16.68 1.11 -22.93
C GLU A 210 -16.76 1.40 -21.43
N LEU A 211 -17.83 2.07 -20.99
CA LEU A 211 -18.07 2.24 -19.56
C LEU A 211 -18.51 0.90 -18.95
N ARG A 212 -17.62 0.29 -18.20
CA ARG A 212 -17.88 -1.02 -17.56
C ARG A 212 -18.39 -0.90 -16.14
N GLY A 213 -18.07 0.20 -15.46
CA GLY A 213 -18.48 0.30 -14.07
C GLY A 213 -18.04 1.58 -13.40
N VAL A 214 -18.12 1.53 -12.08
CA VAL A 214 -17.72 2.61 -11.20
C VAL A 214 -16.68 2.12 -10.20
N HIS A 215 -15.84 3.04 -9.74
CA HIS A 215 -14.80 2.82 -8.76
C HIS A 215 -14.91 3.86 -7.63
N CYS A 216 -14.55 3.49 -6.42
CA CYS A 216 -14.23 4.44 -5.37
C CYS A 216 -13.04 3.99 -4.53
N HIS A 217 -12.37 4.95 -3.91
CA HIS A 217 -11.39 4.69 -2.85
C HIS A 217 -11.66 5.68 -1.73
N ILE A 218 -12.10 5.16 -0.58
CA ILE A 218 -12.65 6.00 0.50
C ILE A 218 -11.61 6.46 1.52
N GLY A 219 -10.39 5.94 1.47
CA GLY A 219 -9.33 6.32 2.40
C GLY A 219 -8.32 5.21 2.65
N SER A 220 -7.53 5.35 3.71
CA SER A 220 -6.47 4.41 4.07
C SER A 220 -6.44 4.21 5.58
N GLN A 221 -5.99 3.03 6.07
CA GLN A 221 -6.02 2.64 7.49
C GLN A 221 -7.46 2.59 8.04
N ILE A 222 -8.35 1.94 7.30
CA ILE A 222 -9.75 1.75 7.69
C ILE A 222 -9.88 0.39 8.35
N PHE A 223 -10.37 0.38 9.59
CA PHE A 223 -10.54 -0.83 10.41
C PHE A 223 -11.99 -1.30 10.51
N GLY A 224 -12.95 -0.39 10.32
CA GLY A 224 -14.38 -0.70 10.32
C GLY A 224 -14.95 -0.90 8.91
N THR A 225 -16.15 -1.45 8.82
CA THR A 225 -16.84 -1.69 7.55
C THR A 225 -17.82 -0.60 7.17
N ASP A 226 -18.25 0.24 8.12
CA ASP A 226 -19.32 1.24 7.95
C ASP A 226 -19.12 2.16 6.74
N ALA A 227 -17.87 2.64 6.55
CA ALA A 227 -17.55 3.52 5.43
C ALA A 227 -17.65 2.79 4.08
N PHE A 228 -17.27 1.51 4.02
CA PHE A 228 -17.43 0.67 2.84
C PHE A 228 -18.90 0.38 2.53
N GLU A 229 -19.73 0.17 3.57
CA GLU A 229 -21.16 -0.05 3.43
C GLU A 229 -21.86 1.15 2.83
N ILE A 230 -21.58 2.35 3.36
CA ILE A 230 -22.10 3.62 2.83
C ILE A 230 -21.62 3.84 1.39
N ALA A 231 -20.35 3.55 1.09
CA ALA A 231 -19.81 3.65 -0.26
C ALA A 231 -20.57 2.73 -1.22
N ALA A 232 -20.71 1.45 -0.88
CA ALA A 232 -21.41 0.47 -1.69
C ALA A 232 -22.86 0.92 -1.98
N ASP A 233 -23.60 1.40 -0.97
CA ASP A 233 -24.98 1.89 -1.15
C ASP A 233 -25.04 3.07 -2.12
N ARG A 234 -24.14 4.07 -1.98
CA ARG A 234 -24.13 5.26 -2.86
C ARG A 234 -23.72 4.92 -4.30
N LEU A 235 -22.73 4.03 -4.48
CA LEU A 235 -22.30 3.62 -5.81
C LEU A 235 -23.37 2.78 -6.51
N LEU A 236 -24.00 1.86 -5.81
CA LEU A 236 -25.10 1.05 -6.36
C LEU A 236 -26.34 1.89 -6.67
N ALA A 237 -26.67 2.90 -5.86
CA ALA A 237 -27.70 3.90 -6.20
C ALA A 237 -27.37 4.64 -7.52
N PHE A 238 -26.09 5.01 -7.72
CA PHE A 238 -25.65 5.63 -8.97
C PHE A 238 -25.76 4.66 -10.16
N MET A 239 -25.39 3.39 -9.97
CA MET A 239 -25.53 2.35 -11.01
C MET A 239 -27.01 2.07 -11.34
N ALA A 240 -27.91 2.14 -10.38
CA ALA A 240 -29.35 2.04 -10.62
C ALA A 240 -29.86 3.19 -11.49
N LYS A 241 -29.44 4.42 -11.20
CA LYS A 241 -29.76 5.59 -12.06
C LYS A 241 -29.25 5.38 -13.49
N TYR A 242 -28.06 4.80 -13.66
CA TYR A 242 -27.52 4.47 -14.98
C TYR A 242 -28.42 3.47 -15.71
N ARG A 243 -28.80 2.36 -15.04
CA ARG A 243 -29.71 1.34 -15.59
C ARG A 243 -31.03 1.95 -16.02
N ASP A 244 -31.64 2.78 -15.18
CA ASP A 244 -32.95 3.40 -15.44
C ASP A 244 -32.90 4.38 -16.62
N THR A 245 -31.74 4.98 -16.87
CA THR A 245 -31.52 5.91 -17.98
C THR A 245 -31.20 5.23 -19.30
N TYR A 246 -30.33 4.21 -19.27
CA TYR A 246 -29.80 3.57 -20.49
C TYR A 246 -30.38 2.18 -20.75
N GLY A 247 -31.21 1.66 -19.88
CA GLY A 247 -31.85 0.35 -20.03
C GLY A 247 -30.92 -0.85 -19.85
N THR A 248 -29.67 -0.62 -19.44
CA THR A 248 -28.65 -1.67 -19.19
C THR A 248 -27.92 -1.40 -17.90
N GLN A 249 -27.53 -2.46 -17.20
CA GLN A 249 -26.76 -2.33 -15.96
C GLN A 249 -25.25 -2.32 -16.25
N LEU A 250 -24.49 -1.49 -15.52
CA LEU A 250 -23.03 -1.55 -15.53
C LEU A 250 -22.56 -2.87 -14.89
N PRO A 251 -21.63 -3.61 -15.53
CA PRO A 251 -21.26 -4.95 -15.08
C PRO A 251 -20.27 -4.98 -13.92
N GLU A 252 -19.56 -3.88 -13.59
CA GLU A 252 -18.46 -3.86 -12.62
C GLU A 252 -18.63 -2.81 -11.54
N LEU A 253 -18.23 -3.17 -10.32
CA LEU A 253 -18.11 -2.28 -9.17
C LEU A 253 -16.76 -2.53 -8.49
N ASP A 254 -15.88 -1.53 -8.47
CA ASP A 254 -14.61 -1.57 -7.74
C ASP A 254 -14.74 -0.72 -6.46
N LEU A 255 -14.57 -1.38 -5.32
CA LEU A 255 -14.70 -0.76 -3.99
C LEU A 255 -13.36 -0.26 -3.44
N GLY A 256 -12.30 -0.37 -4.25
CA GLY A 256 -10.98 0.14 -3.91
C GLY A 256 -10.29 -0.63 -2.78
N GLY A 257 -9.35 0.05 -2.15
CA GLY A 257 -8.59 -0.47 -1.03
C GLY A 257 -8.81 0.34 0.25
N GLY A 258 -7.80 0.37 1.09
CA GLY A 258 -7.82 1.14 2.34
C GLY A 258 -7.79 0.29 3.60
N TYR A 259 -7.81 -1.02 3.50
CA TYR A 259 -7.82 -1.98 4.62
C TYR A 259 -6.62 -1.77 5.55
N GLY A 260 -6.91 -1.56 6.85
CA GLY A 260 -5.94 -1.23 7.87
C GLY A 260 -5.03 -2.38 8.28
N ILE A 261 -3.87 -2.02 8.83
CA ILE A 261 -2.93 -2.96 9.45
C ILE A 261 -2.47 -2.42 10.80
N ALA A 262 -2.02 -3.31 11.68
CA ALA A 262 -1.43 -2.93 12.95
C ALA A 262 -0.03 -2.33 12.74
N TYR A 263 0.21 -1.18 13.38
CA TYR A 263 1.53 -0.51 13.47
C TYR A 263 2.03 -0.44 14.91
N ILE A 264 1.13 -0.39 15.88
CA ILE A 264 1.43 -0.28 17.30
C ILE A 264 0.69 -1.35 18.11
N GLU A 265 1.08 -1.53 19.35
CA GLU A 265 0.43 -2.48 20.26
C GLU A 265 -1.04 -2.09 20.49
N GLY A 266 -1.92 -3.09 20.46
CA GLY A 266 -3.37 -2.92 20.62
C GLY A 266 -4.13 -2.74 19.28
N GLU A 267 -3.44 -2.47 18.19
CA GLU A 267 -4.06 -2.52 16.86
C GLU A 267 -4.10 -3.94 16.30
N THR A 268 -5.07 -4.19 15.42
CA THR A 268 -5.21 -5.46 14.69
C THR A 268 -5.18 -5.19 13.20
N THR A 269 -4.58 -6.13 12.46
CA THR A 269 -4.63 -6.08 10.99
C THR A 269 -5.99 -6.59 10.53
N VAL A 270 -6.62 -5.88 9.59
CA VAL A 270 -7.85 -6.33 8.94
C VAL A 270 -7.56 -7.58 8.10
N GLU A 271 -8.30 -8.64 8.34
CA GLU A 271 -8.17 -9.88 7.58
C GLU A 271 -9.32 -10.03 6.56
N PRO A 272 -9.09 -10.65 5.39
CA PRO A 272 -10.12 -10.84 4.37
C PRO A 272 -11.37 -11.56 4.89
N GLU A 273 -11.18 -12.54 5.75
CA GLU A 273 -12.25 -13.35 6.37
C GLU A 273 -13.17 -12.57 7.30
N ASP A 274 -12.69 -11.44 7.84
CA ASP A 274 -13.46 -10.59 8.73
C ASP A 274 -14.25 -9.53 7.95
N VAL A 275 -13.67 -8.96 6.89
CA VAL A 275 -14.25 -7.81 6.18
C VAL A 275 -15.10 -8.21 4.98
N LEU A 276 -14.73 -9.24 4.23
CA LEU A 276 -15.42 -9.61 3.00
C LEU A 276 -16.86 -10.09 3.20
N PRO A 277 -17.19 -10.88 4.24
CA PRO A 277 -18.57 -11.26 4.48
C PRO A 277 -19.51 -10.06 4.74
N THR A 278 -19.04 -9.08 5.53
CA THR A 278 -19.81 -7.87 5.81
C THR A 278 -19.96 -7.00 4.55
N LEU A 279 -18.87 -6.83 3.79
CA LEU A 279 -18.92 -6.13 2.51
C LEU A 279 -19.89 -6.81 1.53
N GLY A 280 -19.86 -8.14 1.45
CA GLY A 280 -20.78 -8.91 0.60
C GLY A 280 -22.23 -8.77 1.03
N ALA A 281 -22.51 -8.77 2.33
CA ALA A 281 -23.85 -8.53 2.85
C ALA A 281 -24.36 -7.13 2.49
N SER A 282 -23.51 -6.11 2.61
CA SER A 282 -23.84 -4.72 2.26
C SER A 282 -24.13 -4.57 0.76
N VAL A 283 -23.30 -5.17 -0.09
CA VAL A 283 -23.52 -5.17 -1.55
C VAL A 283 -24.84 -5.85 -1.90
N ARG A 284 -25.10 -7.04 -1.35
CA ARG A 284 -26.37 -7.75 -1.60
C ARG A 284 -27.60 -6.96 -1.15
N THR A 285 -27.52 -6.34 0.03
CA THR A 285 -28.58 -5.49 0.57
C THR A 285 -28.86 -4.29 -0.33
N ALA A 286 -27.82 -3.58 -0.77
CA ALA A 286 -27.97 -2.44 -1.65
C ALA A 286 -28.45 -2.86 -3.07
N CYS A 287 -27.97 -3.98 -3.62
CA CYS A 287 -28.47 -4.51 -4.89
C CYS A 287 -29.97 -4.84 -4.81
N ALA A 288 -30.41 -5.50 -3.74
CA ALA A 288 -31.83 -5.79 -3.53
C ALA A 288 -32.67 -4.49 -3.40
N LYS A 289 -32.18 -3.51 -2.64
CA LYS A 289 -32.81 -2.19 -2.46
C LYS A 289 -33.06 -1.47 -3.79
N TYR A 290 -32.10 -1.54 -4.70
CA TYR A 290 -32.14 -0.84 -5.99
C TYR A 290 -32.57 -1.74 -7.16
N SER A 291 -32.96 -2.98 -6.91
CA SER A 291 -33.33 -3.97 -7.94
C SER A 291 -32.24 -4.15 -9.01
N LEU A 292 -31.00 -4.30 -8.57
CA LEU A 292 -29.83 -4.59 -9.40
C LEU A 292 -29.42 -6.04 -9.27
N ASP A 293 -28.94 -6.63 -10.35
CA ASP A 293 -28.10 -7.81 -10.27
C ASP A 293 -26.77 -7.46 -9.60
N ILE A 294 -26.19 -8.40 -8.86
CA ILE A 294 -24.86 -8.19 -8.25
C ILE A 294 -23.84 -8.04 -9.38
N PRO A 295 -23.16 -6.88 -9.49
CA PRO A 295 -22.08 -6.69 -10.47
C PRO A 295 -20.85 -7.52 -10.11
N ALA A 296 -19.88 -7.62 -10.99
CA ALA A 296 -18.58 -8.15 -10.65
C ALA A 296 -17.88 -7.20 -9.65
N ILE A 297 -17.52 -7.73 -8.47
CA ILE A 297 -16.95 -6.94 -7.37
C ILE A 297 -15.44 -7.04 -7.40
N SER A 298 -14.76 -5.91 -7.50
CA SER A 298 -13.30 -5.78 -7.43
C SER A 298 -12.85 -5.01 -6.19
N ILE A 299 -11.63 -5.28 -5.73
CA ILE A 299 -10.99 -4.64 -4.57
C ILE A 299 -9.49 -4.43 -4.80
N GLU A 300 -8.89 -3.46 -4.05
CA GLU A 300 -7.50 -3.02 -4.27
C GLU A 300 -6.63 -3.08 -2.98
N PRO A 301 -6.44 -4.24 -2.34
CA PRO A 301 -5.60 -4.36 -1.15
C PRO A 301 -4.11 -4.20 -1.52
N GLY A 302 -3.50 -3.08 -1.12
CA GLY A 302 -2.05 -2.87 -1.25
C GLY A 302 -1.35 -2.94 0.11
N ARG A 303 -1.59 -1.94 0.98
CA ARG A 303 -1.04 -1.87 2.32
C ARG A 303 -1.24 -3.16 3.10
N ASN A 304 -2.45 -3.69 3.05
CA ASN A 304 -2.82 -4.88 3.81
C ASN A 304 -2.04 -6.14 3.38
N ILE A 305 -1.66 -6.23 2.09
CA ILE A 305 -0.85 -7.36 1.60
C ILE A 305 0.61 -7.19 2.02
N VAL A 306 1.25 -6.05 1.72
CA VAL A 306 2.71 -5.92 1.90
C VAL A 306 3.13 -5.31 3.23
N GLY A 307 2.28 -4.48 3.85
CA GLY A 307 2.63 -3.74 5.05
C GLY A 307 3.16 -4.61 6.19
N PRO A 308 2.40 -5.60 6.67
CA PRO A 308 2.81 -6.43 7.80
C PRO A 308 3.88 -7.46 7.44
N THR A 309 4.24 -7.62 6.17
CA THR A 309 5.18 -8.65 5.72
C THR A 309 6.63 -8.19 5.68
N MET A 310 6.90 -6.96 6.10
CA MET A 310 8.24 -6.39 6.02
C MET A 310 8.60 -5.69 7.33
N PHE A 311 9.85 -5.83 7.74
CA PHE A 311 10.45 -4.98 8.77
C PHE A 311 11.73 -4.33 8.25
N THR A 312 12.10 -3.20 8.83
CA THR A 312 13.38 -2.55 8.56
C THR A 312 14.35 -2.81 9.71
N LEU A 313 15.55 -3.24 9.36
CA LEU A 313 16.63 -3.48 10.31
C LEU A 313 17.66 -2.35 10.18
N TYR A 314 17.98 -1.74 11.31
CA TYR A 314 18.91 -0.64 11.46
C TYR A 314 20.06 -1.02 12.41
N GLU A 315 21.21 -0.37 12.28
CA GLU A 315 22.29 -0.41 13.26
C GLU A 315 22.34 0.91 14.03
N VAL A 316 22.47 0.81 15.35
CA VAL A 316 22.65 1.97 16.24
C VAL A 316 24.05 2.54 16.07
N GLY A 317 24.13 3.82 15.72
CA GLY A 317 25.41 4.54 15.59
C GLY A 317 25.76 5.35 16.82
N THR A 318 24.81 6.13 17.35
CA THR A 318 25.03 7.02 18.49
C THR A 318 23.86 6.95 19.47
N VAL A 319 24.18 6.96 20.75
CA VAL A 319 23.19 7.07 21.83
C VAL A 319 23.53 8.30 22.67
N LYS A 320 22.53 9.16 22.91
CA LYS A 320 22.70 10.42 23.62
C LYS A 320 21.56 10.63 24.62
N ASP A 321 21.91 10.87 25.88
CA ASP A 321 20.96 11.28 26.91
C ASP A 321 20.75 12.80 26.87
N VAL A 322 19.49 13.23 26.86
CA VAL A 322 19.11 14.65 26.84
C VAL A 322 18.13 14.92 27.96
N VAL A 323 18.44 15.88 28.80
CA VAL A 323 17.50 16.38 29.81
C VAL A 323 16.43 17.24 29.11
N ILE A 324 15.17 16.89 29.25
CA ILE A 324 14.04 17.63 28.67
C ILE A 324 13.43 18.62 29.68
N GLU A 325 12.45 19.42 29.26
CA GLU A 325 11.92 20.56 30.01
C GLU A 325 11.41 20.21 31.43
N ASP A 326 10.86 19.04 31.63
CA ASP A 326 10.36 18.53 32.91
C ASP A 326 11.46 17.97 33.83
N GLY A 327 12.72 18.01 33.38
CA GLY A 327 13.88 17.48 34.09
C GLY A 327 14.09 15.97 33.91
N SER A 328 13.24 15.28 33.20
CA SER A 328 13.43 13.87 32.87
C SER A 328 14.50 13.69 31.75
N ILE A 329 15.00 12.46 31.61
CA ILE A 329 15.99 12.13 30.58
C ILE A 329 15.28 11.41 29.45
N ARG A 330 15.46 11.92 28.21
CA ARG A 330 15.12 11.22 26.99
C ARG A 330 16.38 10.72 26.30
N LYS A 331 16.39 9.43 25.97
CA LYS A 331 17.48 8.79 25.23
C LYS A 331 17.23 8.94 23.72
N TYR A 332 18.11 9.65 23.02
CA TYR A 332 18.14 9.72 21.57
C TYR A 332 19.01 8.57 21.04
N ILE A 333 18.40 7.69 20.26
CA ILE A 333 19.06 6.54 19.64
C ILE A 333 19.09 6.80 18.14
N SER A 334 20.28 7.14 17.64
CA SER A 334 20.48 7.42 16.22
C SER A 334 20.87 6.14 15.48
N VAL A 335 20.22 5.88 14.36
CA VAL A 335 20.48 4.73 13.49
C VAL A 335 20.99 5.17 12.13
N ASP A 336 21.48 4.22 11.37
CA ASP A 336 22.07 4.40 10.04
C ASP A 336 21.05 4.68 8.90
N GLY A 337 19.75 4.57 9.16
CA GLY A 337 18.66 5.01 8.30
C GLY A 337 18.05 6.35 8.71
N GLY A 338 16.75 6.53 8.43
CA GLY A 338 16.00 7.72 8.84
C GLY A 338 14.82 8.05 7.94
N MET A 339 14.46 9.35 7.89
CA MET A 339 13.31 9.81 7.10
C MET A 339 13.43 9.55 5.59
N SER A 340 14.63 9.28 5.08
CA SER A 340 14.82 8.92 3.67
C SER A 340 14.38 7.51 3.32
N ASP A 341 14.25 6.62 4.30
CA ASP A 341 13.71 5.26 4.12
C ASP A 341 12.36 5.04 4.83
N ASN A 342 12.05 5.83 5.87
CA ASN A 342 10.75 5.86 6.52
C ASN A 342 10.26 7.32 6.71
N ALA A 343 9.71 7.90 5.64
CA ALA A 343 9.20 9.27 5.65
C ALA A 343 7.85 9.43 6.38
N ARG A 344 7.16 8.34 6.72
CA ARG A 344 5.77 8.37 7.17
C ARG A 344 5.57 9.07 8.51
N THR A 345 6.52 8.95 9.44
CA THR A 345 6.48 9.67 10.72
C THR A 345 6.57 11.18 10.49
N ALA A 346 7.43 11.63 9.58
CA ALA A 346 7.58 13.06 9.27
C ALA A 346 6.37 13.61 8.51
N LEU A 347 5.81 12.86 7.55
CA LEU A 347 4.74 13.32 6.66
C LEU A 347 3.34 13.19 7.27
N TYR A 348 3.10 12.14 8.06
CA TYR A 348 1.75 11.77 8.50
C TYR A 348 1.64 11.60 10.02
N GLY A 349 2.72 11.84 10.77
CA GLY A 349 2.74 11.53 12.20
C GLY A 349 2.56 10.04 12.51
N ALA A 350 2.90 9.16 11.54
CA ALA A 350 2.71 7.74 11.71
C ALA A 350 3.52 7.19 12.89
N GLU A 351 2.89 6.32 13.66
CA GLU A 351 3.52 5.66 14.81
C GLU A 351 4.02 4.27 14.43
N TYR A 352 5.09 3.85 15.08
CA TYR A 352 5.71 2.54 14.95
C TYR A 352 6.22 2.06 16.28
N ILE A 353 6.51 0.76 16.36
CA ILE A 353 7.31 0.16 17.44
C ILE A 353 8.70 -0.23 16.93
N ALA A 354 9.60 -0.48 17.87
CA ALA A 354 10.90 -1.06 17.57
C ALA A 354 11.36 -1.97 18.72
N LYS A 355 12.25 -2.92 18.39
CA LYS A 355 12.89 -3.80 19.36
C LYS A 355 14.36 -3.98 19.05
N ILE A 356 15.19 -4.23 20.07
CA ILE A 356 16.54 -4.77 19.88
C ILE A 356 16.40 -6.12 19.16
N ALA A 357 17.14 -6.29 18.06
CA ALA A 357 16.93 -7.41 17.16
C ALA A 357 17.85 -8.61 17.42
N GLN A 358 19.03 -8.41 18.03
CA GLN A 358 20.03 -9.46 18.15
C GLN A 358 20.27 -9.99 19.59
N ARG A 359 19.62 -9.41 20.59
CA ARG A 359 19.81 -9.82 21.99
C ARG A 359 18.60 -9.53 22.87
N THR A 360 18.51 -10.19 23.99
CA THR A 360 17.68 -9.76 25.13
C THR A 360 18.39 -8.68 25.93
N SER A 361 17.59 -7.89 26.65
CA SER A 361 18.06 -7.03 27.72
C SER A 361 17.21 -7.25 28.97
N THR A 362 17.86 -7.23 30.13
CA THR A 362 17.23 -7.21 31.45
C THR A 362 17.28 -5.84 32.11
N ALA A 363 17.86 -4.84 31.40
CA ALA A 363 17.90 -3.47 31.86
C ALA A 363 16.48 -2.87 31.93
N PRO A 364 16.23 -1.94 32.85
CA PRO A 364 14.97 -1.22 32.87
C PRO A 364 14.78 -0.46 31.55
N THR A 365 13.53 -0.24 31.16
CA THR A 365 13.23 0.59 29.99
C THR A 365 13.48 2.08 30.27
N ALA A 366 13.87 2.82 29.24
CA ALA A 366 14.05 4.27 29.26
C ALA A 366 13.20 4.92 28.17
N GLN A 367 12.66 6.09 28.47
CA GLN A 367 12.00 6.90 27.47
C GLN A 367 12.99 7.26 26.36
N SER A 368 12.69 6.84 25.15
CA SER A 368 13.62 6.92 24.02
C SER A 368 12.95 7.55 22.81
N ARG A 369 13.79 8.06 21.92
CA ARG A 369 13.40 8.52 20.58
C ARG A 369 14.33 7.88 19.56
N LEU A 370 13.77 7.19 18.59
CA LEU A 370 14.53 6.61 17.49
C LEU A 370 14.63 7.65 16.36
N VAL A 371 15.83 8.05 16.03
CA VAL A 371 16.14 9.10 15.05
C VAL A 371 17.10 8.61 13.98
N GLY A 372 17.05 9.22 12.82
CA GLY A 372 17.94 8.89 11.73
C GLY A 372 19.26 9.67 11.75
N LYS A 373 19.96 9.59 10.62
CA LYS A 373 21.30 10.21 10.41
C LYS A 373 21.26 11.52 9.63
N HIS A 374 20.06 11.98 9.21
CA HIS A 374 19.93 13.18 8.38
C HIS A 374 20.13 14.46 9.19
N CYS A 375 20.71 15.48 8.54
CA CYS A 375 20.86 16.81 9.12
C CYS A 375 19.55 17.58 9.06
N GLU A 376 18.53 17.06 9.75
CA GLU A 376 17.14 17.54 9.76
C GLU A 376 16.48 17.27 11.10
N THR A 377 15.87 18.28 11.72
CA THR A 377 15.20 18.14 13.02
C THR A 377 14.02 17.15 12.96
N GLY A 378 13.34 17.06 11.81
CA GLY A 378 12.23 16.16 11.56
C GLY A 378 12.63 14.71 11.27
N ASP A 379 13.93 14.37 11.29
CA ASP A 379 14.41 13.02 11.03
C ASP A 379 14.17 12.08 12.22
N ILE A 380 12.92 11.77 12.43
CA ILE A 380 12.43 10.93 13.53
C ILE A 380 11.72 9.72 12.93
N ILE A 381 12.19 8.53 13.28
CA ILE A 381 11.55 7.25 12.91
C ILE A 381 10.44 6.93 13.92
N ILE A 382 10.74 7.05 15.23
CA ILE A 382 9.75 6.85 16.31
C ILE A 382 9.93 7.98 17.34
N ARG A 383 8.85 8.72 17.59
CA ARG A 383 8.88 9.89 18.47
C ARG A 383 9.06 9.55 19.93
N ASP A 384 8.31 8.58 20.41
CA ASP A 384 8.31 8.16 21.80
C ASP A 384 8.17 6.65 21.89
N ILE A 385 9.16 6.00 22.52
CA ILE A 385 9.22 4.56 22.69
C ILE A 385 9.94 4.19 23.96
N GLN A 386 9.52 3.09 24.57
CA GLN A 386 10.22 2.50 25.71
C GLN A 386 11.20 1.43 25.19
N LEU A 387 12.50 1.72 25.21
CA LEU A 387 13.56 0.76 24.87
C LEU A 387 14.43 0.48 26.10
N PRO A 388 15.10 -0.68 26.15
CA PRO A 388 16.05 -0.97 27.21
C PRO A 388 17.12 0.13 27.36
N SER A 389 17.41 0.52 28.61
CA SER A 389 18.35 1.62 28.88
C SER A 389 19.80 1.34 28.50
N ASP A 390 20.11 0.06 28.26
CA ASP A 390 21.44 -0.45 27.88
C ASP A 390 21.65 -0.59 26.36
N VAL A 391 20.82 0.09 25.56
CA VAL A 391 21.07 0.20 24.11
C VAL A 391 22.39 0.93 23.89
N VAL A 392 23.25 0.35 23.04
CA VAL A 392 24.59 0.86 22.74
C VAL A 392 24.87 0.88 21.23
N PRO A 393 25.86 1.64 20.77
CA PRO A 393 26.34 1.56 19.38
C PRO A 393 26.67 0.12 18.96
N GLY A 394 26.25 -0.25 17.75
CA GLY A 394 26.36 -1.62 17.22
C GLY A 394 25.18 -2.53 17.55
N ASP A 395 24.25 -2.09 18.41
CA ASP A 395 22.98 -2.83 18.55
C ASP A 395 22.15 -2.73 17.25
N LEU A 396 21.45 -3.82 16.95
CA LEU A 396 20.51 -3.85 15.84
C LEU A 396 19.09 -3.53 16.35
N ILE A 397 18.41 -2.63 15.66
CA ILE A 397 17.03 -2.25 15.94
C ILE A 397 16.15 -2.63 14.76
N ALA A 398 15.08 -3.38 15.03
CA ALA A 398 14.09 -3.74 14.02
C ALA A 398 12.77 -3.00 14.25
N THR A 399 12.25 -2.41 13.18
CA THR A 399 10.95 -1.74 13.13
C THR A 399 10.01 -2.54 12.21
N PRO A 400 8.94 -3.17 12.72
CA PRO A 400 8.00 -3.96 11.92
C PRO A 400 7.03 -3.10 11.10
N ALA A 401 6.22 -3.77 10.28
CA ALA A 401 5.15 -3.18 9.46
C ALA A 401 5.61 -2.05 8.50
N THR A 402 6.86 -2.11 8.03
CA THR A 402 7.43 -1.09 7.13
C THR A 402 7.24 -1.39 5.65
N GLY A 403 6.48 -2.45 5.29
CA GLY A 403 6.34 -2.89 3.90
C GLY A 403 5.58 -1.93 3.00
N ALA A 404 4.61 -1.22 3.54
CA ALA A 404 3.83 -0.27 2.76
C ALA A 404 4.33 1.17 2.95
N TYR A 405 4.59 1.86 1.83
CA TYR A 405 5.00 3.27 1.80
C TYR A 405 6.32 3.57 2.54
N GLY A 406 7.14 2.56 2.82
CA GLY A 406 8.53 2.72 3.26
C GLY A 406 9.43 2.88 2.03
N ARG A 407 9.87 1.76 1.45
CA ARG A 407 10.77 1.77 0.29
C ARG A 407 10.20 2.52 -0.93
N SER A 408 8.88 2.48 -1.16
CA SER A 408 8.24 3.18 -2.29
C SER A 408 8.28 4.70 -2.17
N MET A 409 8.32 5.25 -0.95
CA MET A 409 8.46 6.69 -0.69
C MET A 409 9.89 7.09 -0.34
N ALA A 410 10.85 6.17 -0.40
CA ALA A 410 12.24 6.45 -0.07
C ALA A 410 12.85 7.52 -1.00
N SER A 411 13.67 8.36 -0.43
CA SER A 411 14.36 9.46 -1.13
C SER A 411 15.87 9.38 -0.95
N ASN A 412 16.59 10.25 -1.66
CA ASN A 412 18.02 10.43 -1.50
C ASN A 412 18.35 11.72 -0.72
N TYR A 413 17.52 12.07 0.26
CA TYR A 413 17.77 13.24 1.10
C TYR A 413 19.16 13.15 1.73
N ASN A 414 19.88 14.27 1.79
CA ASN A 414 21.32 14.37 2.12
C ASN A 414 22.23 13.42 1.29
N HIS A 415 21.83 13.03 0.07
CA HIS A 415 22.52 12.06 -0.79
C HIS A 415 22.75 10.70 -0.10
N VAL A 416 21.85 10.29 0.79
CA VAL A 416 21.91 8.95 1.39
C VAL A 416 21.39 7.93 0.38
N PRO A 417 22.16 6.86 0.07
CA PRO A 417 21.70 5.78 -0.80
C PRO A 417 20.49 5.07 -0.22
N ARG A 418 19.50 4.78 -1.07
CA ARG A 418 18.31 4.04 -0.64
C ARG A 418 18.66 2.60 -0.25
N PRO A 419 18.07 2.08 0.85
CA PRO A 419 18.30 0.72 1.31
C PRO A 419 17.86 -0.35 0.31
N PRO A 420 18.44 -1.55 0.36
CA PRO A 420 17.99 -2.69 -0.42
C PRO A 420 16.69 -3.26 0.14
N VAL A 421 16.04 -4.10 -0.67
CA VAL A 421 14.99 -5.00 -0.20
C VAL A 421 15.46 -6.44 -0.39
N VAL A 422 15.42 -7.21 0.67
CA VAL A 422 15.81 -8.62 0.71
C VAL A 422 14.56 -9.46 1.00
N ALA A 423 14.22 -10.35 0.08
CA ALA A 423 13.16 -11.33 0.29
C ALA A 423 13.70 -12.56 0.99
N VAL A 424 12.93 -13.08 1.96
CA VAL A 424 13.27 -14.26 2.73
C VAL A 424 12.13 -15.26 2.63
N ILE A 425 12.47 -16.51 2.29
CA ILE A 425 11.55 -17.63 2.20
C ILE A 425 12.32 -18.94 2.44
N ASP A 426 11.76 -19.90 3.20
CA ASP A 426 12.32 -21.24 3.44
C ASP A 426 13.79 -21.23 3.88
N GLY A 427 14.14 -20.34 4.80
CA GLY A 427 15.50 -20.22 5.32
C GLY A 427 16.51 -19.68 4.31
N LYS A 428 16.07 -19.08 3.20
CA LYS A 428 16.92 -18.46 2.16
C LYS A 428 16.58 -16.98 2.01
N ALA A 429 17.62 -16.17 1.92
CA ALA A 429 17.50 -14.75 1.68
C ALA A 429 18.09 -14.38 0.31
N ARG A 430 17.43 -13.45 -0.40
CA ARG A 430 17.93 -12.93 -1.69
C ARG A 430 17.56 -11.47 -1.89
N VAL A 431 18.46 -10.71 -2.47
CA VAL A 431 18.21 -9.32 -2.85
C VAL A 431 17.20 -9.28 -4.01
N ILE A 432 16.09 -8.54 -3.83
CA ILE A 432 15.10 -8.27 -4.87
C ILE A 432 15.13 -6.81 -5.35
N VAL A 433 15.64 -5.91 -4.51
CA VAL A 433 16.03 -4.55 -4.90
C VAL A 433 17.40 -4.29 -4.29
N ARG A 434 18.40 -4.01 -5.10
CA ARG A 434 19.75 -3.78 -4.58
C ARG A 434 19.86 -2.46 -3.83
N ARG A 435 20.84 -2.35 -2.92
CA ARG A 435 21.25 -1.09 -2.31
C ARG A 435 21.75 -0.14 -3.39
N GLU A 436 21.40 1.12 -3.30
CA GLU A 436 22.06 2.16 -4.11
C GLU A 436 23.50 2.37 -3.63
N THR A 437 24.35 2.76 -4.55
CA THR A 437 25.71 3.17 -4.30
C THR A 437 25.87 4.66 -4.55
N GLU A 438 26.98 5.27 -4.10
CA GLU A 438 27.31 6.65 -4.45
C GLU A 438 27.40 6.85 -5.96
N ALA A 439 27.87 5.85 -6.70
CA ALA A 439 27.89 5.89 -8.15
C ALA A 439 26.49 5.99 -8.78
N ASP A 440 25.48 5.35 -8.17
CA ASP A 440 24.09 5.48 -8.62
C ASP A 440 23.57 6.90 -8.40
N LEU A 441 23.93 7.54 -7.28
CA LEU A 441 23.54 8.93 -7.00
C LEU A 441 24.13 9.90 -8.02
N LEU A 442 25.37 9.66 -8.41
CA LEU A 442 26.10 10.50 -9.35
C LEU A 442 25.79 10.19 -10.83
N ALA A 443 25.15 9.04 -11.10
CA ALA A 443 24.88 8.59 -12.47
C ALA A 443 23.92 9.51 -13.25
N LEU A 444 23.14 10.32 -12.56
CA LEU A 444 22.21 11.27 -13.16
C LEU A 444 22.81 12.66 -13.38
N ASP A 445 24.00 12.90 -12.83
CA ASP A 445 24.68 14.18 -12.98
C ASP A 445 25.27 14.29 -14.40
N VAL A 446 25.03 15.43 -15.04
CA VAL A 446 25.65 15.72 -16.32
C VAL A 446 27.10 16.07 -16.09
N ALA A 447 28.02 15.41 -16.80
CA ALA A 447 29.45 15.67 -16.71
C ALA A 447 29.73 17.17 -16.89
N LYS A 448 30.62 17.69 -16.05
CA LYS A 448 31.11 19.07 -16.24
C LYS A 448 31.74 19.19 -17.61
N MET A 449 31.39 20.24 -18.31
CA MET A 449 32.00 20.68 -19.56
C MET A 449 33.33 21.34 -19.28
#